data_db18020a7082f2ec51df82a3fdd7d579
#
_entry.id   db18020a7082f2ec51df82a3fdd7d579
#
_cell.length_a   1.000
_cell.length_b   1.000
_cell.length_c   1.000
_cell.angle_alpha   90.00
_cell.angle_beta   90.00
_cell.angle_gamma   90.00
#
_symmetry.space_group_name_H-M   'P 1'
#
loop_
_entity.id
_entity.type
_entity.pdbx_description
1 polymer ?
#
loop_
_entity_poly.entity_id
_entity_poly.type
_entity_poly.pdbx_seq_one_letter_code
_entity_poly.pdbx_strand_id
1 'polypeptide(L)'
;MIIFNGLSALPPFNPDDNDENVAKEIADFRQQIRDADGVLICTPEYAHGVPGTLKNAIDWTVSTNEFSKKPTALITASTDGRFGHQALLETLRVIEAENIDELQLLISFIKTKVDDNNTIKDPATLNNVLRLVENLILTIDKHDVGV
;
A
#
# COMPACT_ATOMS: atom_id res chain seq x y z
N MET A 1 9.60 10.80 3.39
CA MET A 1 8.97 9.66 2.68
C MET A 1 10.07 8.74 2.18
N ILE A 2 9.96 7.43 2.43
CA ILE A 2 10.87 6.40 1.95
C ILE A 2 10.12 5.55 0.91
N ILE A 3 10.74 5.26 -0.23
CA ILE A 3 10.15 4.37 -1.24
C ILE A 3 10.79 3.00 -1.10
N PHE A 4 9.98 1.98 -0.82
CA PHE A 4 10.44 0.60 -0.77
C PHE A 4 10.47 -0.02 -2.17
N ASN A 5 11.66 -0.33 -2.66
CA ASN A 5 11.88 -0.89 -4.01
C ASN A 5 12.17 -2.41 -4.00
N GLY A 6 12.01 -3.06 -2.85
CA GLY A 6 12.45 -4.44 -2.62
C GLY A 6 11.41 -5.53 -2.81
N LEU A 7 10.19 -5.24 -3.30
CA LEU A 7 9.10 -6.24 -3.38
C LEU A 7 9.48 -7.50 -4.18
N SER A 8 10.24 -7.35 -5.25
CA SER A 8 10.68 -8.47 -6.09
C SER A 8 11.80 -9.33 -5.47
N ALA A 9 12.46 -8.84 -4.43
CA ALA A 9 13.50 -9.56 -3.72
C ALA A 9 12.95 -10.39 -2.53
N LEU A 10 11.70 -10.17 -2.15
CA LEU A 10 11.08 -10.95 -1.07
C LEU A 10 10.82 -12.38 -1.55
N PRO A 11 11.33 -13.41 -0.82
CA PRO A 11 11.03 -14.79 -1.17
C PRO A 11 9.53 -15.08 -1.11
N PRO A 12 9.04 -16.13 -1.81
CA PRO A 12 7.66 -16.57 -1.70
C PRO A 12 7.27 -16.82 -0.24
N PHE A 13 6.09 -16.36 0.15
CA PHE A 13 5.58 -16.57 1.49
C PHE A 13 5.45 -18.08 1.79
N ASN A 14 5.95 -18.48 2.95
CA ASN A 14 5.82 -19.82 3.48
C ASN A 14 5.36 -19.72 4.95
N PRO A 15 4.18 -20.24 5.30
CA PRO A 15 3.67 -20.17 6.67
C PRO A 15 4.49 -20.99 7.68
N ASP A 16 5.34 -21.91 7.21
CA ASP A 16 6.21 -22.70 8.08
C ASP A 16 7.49 -21.93 8.48
N ASP A 17 7.80 -20.84 7.80
CA ASP A 17 8.90 -19.94 8.17
C ASP A 17 8.42 -19.06 9.34
N ASN A 18 9.06 -19.20 10.49
CA ASN A 18 8.75 -18.44 11.70
C ASN A 18 9.66 -17.21 11.83
N ASP A 19 9.33 -16.33 12.79
CA ASP A 19 10.01 -15.05 12.99
C ASP A 19 11.50 -15.18 13.34
N GLU A 20 11.92 -16.30 13.89
CA GLU A 20 13.33 -16.53 14.27
C GLU A 20 14.23 -16.88 13.09
N ASN A 21 13.69 -17.37 11.98
CA ASN A 21 14.42 -17.85 10.82
C ASN A 21 14.01 -17.23 9.48
N VAL A 22 13.28 -16.11 9.50
CA VAL A 22 12.92 -15.44 8.24
C VAL A 22 14.14 -14.86 7.53
N ALA A 23 14.10 -14.84 6.21
CA ALA A 23 15.12 -14.20 5.40
C ALA A 23 15.32 -12.72 5.80
N LYS A 24 16.55 -12.23 5.69
CA LYS A 24 16.89 -10.85 6.06
C LYS A 24 16.02 -9.82 5.35
N GLU A 25 15.70 -10.07 4.08
CA GLU A 25 14.86 -9.20 3.25
C GLU A 25 13.46 -9.04 3.84
N ILE A 26 12.90 -10.11 4.43
CA ILE A 26 11.60 -10.08 5.11
C ILE A 26 11.71 -9.31 6.43
N ALA A 27 12.75 -9.58 7.22
CA ALA A 27 12.97 -8.87 8.47
C ALA A 27 13.15 -7.36 8.25
N ASP A 28 13.95 -6.97 7.26
CA ASP A 28 14.16 -5.56 6.87
C ASP A 28 12.87 -4.90 6.36
N PHE A 29 12.07 -5.61 5.56
CA PHE A 29 10.78 -5.13 5.06
C PHE A 29 9.80 -4.86 6.21
N ARG A 30 9.61 -5.85 7.09
CA ARG A 30 8.75 -5.72 8.27
C ARG A 30 9.22 -4.57 9.17
N GLN A 31 10.54 -4.44 9.38
CA GLN A 31 11.10 -3.36 10.20
C GLN A 31 10.80 -1.98 9.59
N GLN A 32 10.93 -1.82 8.27
CA GLN A 32 10.61 -0.55 7.62
C GLN A 32 9.13 -0.17 7.77
N ILE A 33 8.20 -1.14 7.74
CA ILE A 33 6.79 -0.86 8.00
C ILE A 33 6.59 -0.48 9.48
N ARG A 34 7.21 -1.19 10.41
CA ARG A 34 7.13 -0.86 11.86
C ARG A 34 7.61 0.55 12.15
N ASP A 35 8.71 0.96 11.56
CA ASP A 35 9.34 2.26 11.78
C ASP A 35 8.64 3.42 11.05
N ALA A 36 7.75 3.12 10.13
CA ALA A 36 6.97 4.13 9.42
C ALA A 36 5.76 4.58 10.24
N ASP A 37 5.49 5.88 10.27
CA ASP A 37 4.31 6.48 10.92
C ASP A 37 3.01 6.19 10.13
N GLY A 38 3.13 5.91 8.84
CA GLY A 38 2.04 5.49 7.95
C GLY A 38 2.55 4.88 6.66
N VAL A 39 1.67 4.22 5.90
CA VAL A 39 2.01 3.52 4.65
C VAL A 39 1.16 4.05 3.49
N LEU A 40 1.78 4.31 2.36
CA LEU A 40 1.09 4.56 1.08
C LEU A 40 1.38 3.41 0.13
N ILE A 41 0.34 2.69 -0.26
CA ILE A 41 0.39 1.64 -1.29
C ILE A 41 -0.09 2.24 -2.62
N CYS A 42 0.76 2.17 -3.65
CA CYS A 42 0.37 2.52 -5.01
C CYS A 42 0.55 1.29 -5.91
N THR A 43 -0.53 0.82 -6.55
CA THR A 43 -0.53 -0.45 -7.29
C THR A 43 -1.40 -0.39 -8.55
N PRO A 44 -1.07 -1.12 -9.63
CA PRO A 44 -2.02 -1.42 -10.68
C PRO A 44 -2.95 -2.58 -10.29
N GLU A 45 -3.94 -2.84 -11.15
CA GLU A 45 -4.73 -4.08 -11.15
C GLU A 45 -4.15 -5.05 -12.18
N TYR A 46 -3.95 -6.32 -11.81
CA TYR A 46 -3.60 -7.41 -12.72
C TYR A 46 -4.58 -8.56 -12.55
N ALA A 47 -5.21 -8.99 -13.66
CA ALA A 47 -6.16 -10.12 -13.69
C ALA A 47 -7.24 -10.04 -12.58
N HIS A 48 -7.84 -8.86 -12.40
CA HIS A 48 -8.82 -8.54 -11.37
C HIS A 48 -8.29 -8.68 -9.91
N GLY A 49 -6.98 -8.69 -9.72
CA GLY A 49 -6.30 -8.70 -8.43
C GLY A 49 -5.20 -7.66 -8.37
N VAL A 50 -4.27 -7.86 -7.47
CA VAL A 50 -3.05 -7.04 -7.34
C VAL A 50 -1.84 -7.81 -7.88
N PRO A 51 -0.70 -7.12 -8.17
CA PRO A 51 0.54 -7.80 -8.52
C PRO A 51 0.91 -8.86 -7.47
N GLY A 52 1.31 -10.05 -7.92
CA GLY A 52 1.68 -11.16 -7.03
C GLY A 52 2.77 -10.80 -6.02
N THR A 53 3.74 -9.97 -6.41
CA THR A 53 4.79 -9.48 -5.51
C THR A 53 4.25 -8.61 -4.37
N LEU A 54 3.23 -7.79 -4.62
CA LEU A 54 2.57 -7.01 -3.57
C LEU A 54 1.77 -7.94 -2.65
N LYS A 55 1.00 -8.87 -3.20
CA LYS A 55 0.25 -9.84 -2.39
C LYS A 55 1.19 -10.67 -1.51
N ASN A 56 2.31 -11.16 -2.08
CA ASN A 56 3.34 -11.87 -1.34
C ASN A 56 3.92 -11.04 -0.18
N ALA A 57 4.21 -9.77 -0.41
CA ALA A 57 4.70 -8.87 0.63
C ALA A 57 3.68 -8.70 1.77
N ILE A 58 2.40 -8.54 1.45
CA ILE A 58 1.34 -8.43 2.46
C ILE A 58 1.21 -9.73 3.25
N ASP A 59 1.29 -10.91 2.59
CA ASP A 59 1.20 -12.20 3.28
C ASP A 59 2.29 -12.36 4.35
N TRP A 60 3.49 -11.84 4.10
CA TRP A 60 4.57 -11.82 5.09
C TRP A 60 4.30 -10.94 6.32
N THR A 61 3.31 -10.06 6.30
CA THR A 61 2.97 -9.17 7.43
C THR A 61 1.77 -9.65 8.25
N VAL A 62 1.06 -10.68 7.81
CA VAL A 62 -0.19 -11.14 8.44
C VAL A 62 0.05 -11.67 9.86
N SER A 63 1.09 -12.49 10.06
CA SER A 63 1.38 -13.10 11.37
C SER A 63 2.03 -12.14 12.37
N THR A 64 2.60 -11.05 11.90
CA THR A 64 3.42 -10.12 12.69
C THR A 64 2.80 -8.74 12.87
N ASN A 65 1.61 -8.53 12.27
CA ASN A 65 0.72 -7.38 12.51
C ASN A 65 1.34 -5.98 12.24
N GLU A 66 2.29 -5.85 11.30
CA GLU A 66 2.93 -4.55 11.00
C GLU A 66 1.94 -3.48 10.54
N PHE A 67 0.82 -3.88 9.91
CA PHE A 67 -0.23 -2.97 9.47
C PHE A 67 -1.28 -2.65 10.53
N SER A 68 -1.37 -3.44 11.61
CA SER A 68 -2.39 -3.23 12.63
C SER A 68 -2.30 -1.83 13.23
N LYS A 69 -3.39 -1.09 13.18
CA LYS A 69 -3.52 0.31 13.62
C LYS A 69 -2.56 1.30 12.94
N LYS A 70 -2.02 0.95 11.78
CA LYS A 70 -1.14 1.83 11.02
C LYS A 70 -1.95 2.62 9.99
N PRO A 71 -1.91 3.97 10.02
CA PRO A 71 -2.52 4.81 8.99
C PRO A 71 -2.05 4.37 7.61
N THR A 72 -2.98 3.93 6.76
CA THR A 72 -2.63 3.35 5.47
C THR A 72 -3.47 3.96 4.37
N ALA A 73 -2.84 4.42 3.32
CA ALA A 73 -3.50 4.92 2.13
C ALA A 73 -3.30 3.99 0.93
N LEU A 74 -4.32 3.85 0.09
CA LEU A 74 -4.30 3.05 -1.12
C LEU A 74 -4.58 3.89 -2.36
N ILE A 75 -3.67 3.84 -3.33
CA ILE A 75 -3.92 4.29 -4.71
C ILE A 75 -3.90 3.06 -5.62
N THR A 76 -4.99 2.82 -6.34
CA THR A 76 -5.01 1.86 -7.44
C THR A 76 -5.06 2.65 -8.75
N ALA A 77 -4.04 2.52 -9.58
CA ALA A 77 -3.92 3.21 -10.86
C ALA A 77 -3.83 2.18 -11.99
N SER A 78 -4.89 2.03 -12.79
CA SER A 78 -4.99 0.96 -13.78
C SER A 78 -5.84 1.37 -15.00
N THR A 79 -6.08 0.42 -15.91
CA THR A 79 -7.03 0.60 -17.02
C THR A 79 -8.46 0.66 -16.49
N ASP A 80 -8.89 -0.31 -15.68
CA ASP A 80 -10.14 -0.30 -14.89
C ASP A 80 -9.80 -0.13 -13.40
N GLY A 81 -9.29 -1.15 -12.75
CA GLY A 81 -8.78 -1.12 -11.38
C GLY A 81 -9.82 -1.47 -10.31
N ARG A 82 -11.12 -1.55 -10.63
CA ARG A 82 -12.19 -1.70 -9.64
C ARG A 82 -12.09 -2.98 -8.83
N PHE A 83 -11.79 -4.09 -9.48
CA PHE A 83 -11.75 -5.41 -8.81
C PHE A 83 -10.53 -5.55 -7.90
N GLY A 84 -9.34 -5.22 -8.41
CA GLY A 84 -8.11 -5.25 -7.62
C GLY A 84 -8.13 -4.26 -6.47
N HIS A 85 -8.70 -3.06 -6.69
CA HIS A 85 -8.90 -2.06 -5.65
C HIS A 85 -9.77 -2.60 -4.50
N GLN A 86 -10.96 -3.13 -4.82
CA GLN A 86 -11.86 -3.67 -3.82
C GLN A 86 -11.28 -4.87 -3.09
N ALA A 87 -10.61 -5.77 -3.81
CA ALA A 87 -9.96 -6.93 -3.21
C ALA A 87 -8.83 -6.53 -2.24
N LEU A 88 -8.05 -5.50 -2.59
CA LEU A 88 -6.98 -5.03 -1.72
C LEU A 88 -7.51 -4.26 -0.52
N LEU A 89 -8.56 -3.46 -0.67
CA LEU A 89 -9.24 -2.82 0.47
C LEU A 89 -9.69 -3.86 1.49
N GLU A 90 -10.32 -4.94 1.04
CA GLU A 90 -10.75 -6.01 1.94
C GLU A 90 -9.56 -6.68 2.64
N THR A 91 -8.47 -6.95 1.91
CA THR A 91 -7.24 -7.48 2.49
C THR A 91 -6.68 -6.56 3.58
N LEU A 92 -6.62 -5.24 3.30
CA LEU A 92 -6.09 -4.26 4.25
C LEU A 92 -6.97 -4.12 5.50
N ARG A 93 -8.30 -4.24 5.37
CA ARG A 93 -9.21 -4.30 6.54
C ARG A 93 -8.95 -5.53 7.41
N VAL A 94 -8.75 -6.70 6.79
CA VAL A 94 -8.48 -7.96 7.51
C VAL A 94 -7.18 -7.88 8.32
N ILE A 95 -6.16 -7.17 7.83
CA ILE A 95 -4.90 -6.96 8.56
C ILE A 95 -4.93 -5.69 9.43
N GLU A 96 -6.12 -5.15 9.67
CA GLU A 96 -6.38 -4.02 10.58
C GLU A 96 -5.64 -2.72 10.21
N ALA A 97 -5.38 -2.49 8.92
CA ALA A 97 -4.86 -1.21 8.45
C ALA A 97 -5.86 -0.08 8.75
N GLU A 98 -5.36 1.01 9.35
CA GLU A 98 -6.22 2.07 9.86
C GLU A 98 -6.55 3.11 8.77
N ASN A 99 -7.75 3.69 8.85
CA ASN A 99 -8.29 4.74 7.98
C ASN A 99 -8.37 4.38 6.49
N ILE A 100 -8.32 3.10 6.15
CA ILE A 100 -8.28 2.65 4.74
C ILE A 100 -9.55 3.03 3.96
N ASP A 101 -10.69 3.17 4.63
CA ASP A 101 -11.96 3.56 3.98
C ASP A 101 -11.98 5.03 3.56
N GLU A 102 -11.27 5.90 4.28
CA GLU A 102 -11.14 7.33 3.98
C GLU A 102 -9.92 7.65 3.12
N LEU A 103 -8.86 6.82 3.22
CA LEU A 103 -7.56 7.04 2.57
C LEU A 103 -7.40 6.16 1.32
N GLN A 104 -8.37 6.21 0.40
CA GLN A 104 -8.33 5.42 -0.83
C GLN A 104 -8.60 6.26 -2.08
N LEU A 105 -7.98 5.88 -3.18
CA LEU A 105 -8.16 6.52 -4.49
C LEU A 105 -8.06 5.50 -5.62
N LEU A 106 -9.13 5.33 -6.38
CA LEU A 106 -9.12 4.57 -7.63
C LEU A 106 -8.91 5.52 -8.81
N ILE A 107 -7.89 5.28 -9.61
CA ILE A 107 -7.57 6.01 -10.83
C ILE A 107 -7.74 5.07 -12.02
N SER A 108 -8.93 5.07 -12.63
CA SER A 108 -9.18 4.34 -13.87
C SER A 108 -8.65 5.10 -15.08
N PHE A 109 -8.34 4.38 -16.16
CA PHE A 109 -7.81 4.92 -17.41
C PHE A 109 -6.52 5.71 -17.23
N ILE A 110 -5.63 5.26 -16.35
CA ILE A 110 -4.40 5.97 -15.96
C ILE A 110 -3.54 6.41 -17.16
N LYS A 111 -3.47 5.62 -18.22
CA LYS A 111 -2.70 5.96 -19.43
C LYS A 111 -3.16 7.25 -20.13
N THR A 112 -4.41 7.66 -19.94
CA THR A 112 -4.92 8.93 -20.48
C THR A 112 -4.61 10.12 -19.57
N LYS A 113 -4.19 9.88 -18.35
CA LYS A 113 -4.00 10.87 -17.29
C LYS A 113 -2.54 11.20 -17.00
N VAL A 114 -1.62 10.41 -17.55
CA VAL A 114 -0.17 10.64 -17.49
C VAL A 114 0.40 10.95 -18.86
N ASP A 115 1.53 11.63 -18.90
CA ASP A 115 2.31 11.86 -20.10
C ASP A 115 3.39 10.77 -20.30
N ASP A 116 4.18 10.91 -21.38
CA ASP A 116 5.24 9.96 -21.73
C ASP A 116 6.40 9.94 -20.70
N ASN A 117 6.49 10.95 -19.84
CA ASN A 117 7.45 11.03 -18.73
C ASN A 117 6.87 10.51 -17.41
N ASN A 118 5.70 9.87 -17.43
CA ASN A 118 4.95 9.39 -16.26
C ASN A 118 4.54 10.52 -15.28
N THR A 119 4.40 11.74 -15.78
CA THR A 119 3.87 12.86 -14.99
C THR A 119 2.35 12.91 -15.12
N ILE A 120 1.65 13.16 -14.03
CA ILE A 120 0.19 13.31 -14.05
C ILE A 120 -0.15 14.63 -14.74
N LYS A 121 -0.75 14.55 -15.95
CA LYS A 121 -1.16 15.72 -16.76
C LYS A 121 -2.63 16.12 -16.55
N ASP A 122 -3.45 15.21 -16.00
CA ASP A 122 -4.85 15.48 -15.69
C ASP A 122 -4.97 16.22 -14.34
N PRO A 123 -5.44 17.50 -14.32
CA PRO A 123 -5.46 18.31 -13.10
C PRO A 123 -6.35 17.73 -12.00
N ALA A 124 -7.48 17.10 -12.37
CA ALA A 124 -8.38 16.50 -11.39
C ALA A 124 -7.72 15.31 -10.70
N THR A 125 -7.04 14.45 -11.44
CA THR A 125 -6.27 13.32 -10.89
C THR A 125 -5.15 13.82 -9.98
N LEU A 126 -4.38 14.83 -10.41
CA LEU A 126 -3.32 15.40 -9.59
C LEU A 126 -3.85 15.94 -8.25
N ASN A 127 -4.92 16.72 -8.29
CA ASN A 127 -5.55 17.26 -7.08
C ASN A 127 -6.05 16.15 -6.14
N ASN A 128 -6.62 15.07 -6.69
CA ASN A 128 -7.07 13.94 -5.87
C ASN A 128 -5.91 13.21 -5.20
N VAL A 129 -4.79 13.01 -5.91
CA VAL A 129 -3.58 12.40 -5.34
C VAL A 129 -3.00 13.29 -4.24
N LEU A 130 -2.85 14.59 -4.48
CA LEU A 130 -2.33 15.53 -3.48
C LEU A 130 -3.20 15.55 -2.23
N ARG A 131 -4.53 15.62 -2.39
CA ARG A 131 -5.47 15.59 -1.27
C ARG A 131 -5.39 14.28 -0.47
N LEU A 132 -5.23 13.12 -1.13
CA LEU A 132 -5.06 11.85 -0.43
C LEU A 132 -3.78 11.86 0.41
N VAL A 133 -2.66 12.33 -0.14
CA VAL A 133 -1.39 12.42 0.57
C VAL A 133 -1.47 13.40 1.75
N GLU A 134 -2.09 14.56 1.57
CA GLU A 134 -2.34 15.53 2.65
C GLU A 134 -3.19 14.91 3.77
N ASN A 135 -4.26 14.20 3.41
CA ASN A 135 -5.12 13.53 4.39
C ASN A 135 -4.37 12.42 5.14
N LEU A 136 -3.50 11.66 4.47
CA LEU A 136 -2.66 10.66 5.14
C LEU A 136 -1.74 11.34 6.16
N ILE A 137 -1.06 12.43 5.80
CA ILE A 137 -0.19 13.18 6.71
C ILE A 137 -0.98 13.69 7.92
N LEU A 138 -2.14 14.31 7.69
CA LEU A 138 -3.00 14.81 8.77
C LEU A 138 -3.51 13.68 9.69
N THR A 139 -3.70 12.47 9.16
CA THR A 139 -4.09 11.31 9.94
C THR A 139 -2.94 10.83 10.82
N ILE A 140 -1.72 10.77 10.28
CA ILE A 140 -0.50 10.44 11.02
C ILE A 140 -0.30 11.44 12.18
N ASP A 141 -0.35 12.74 11.90
CA ASP A 141 -0.16 13.79 12.92
C ASP A 141 -1.19 13.67 14.07
N LYS A 142 -2.43 13.31 13.78
CA LYS A 142 -3.46 13.09 14.80
C LYS A 142 -3.24 11.81 15.61
N HIS A 143 -2.72 10.78 14.97
CA HIS A 143 -2.41 9.52 15.63
C HIS A 143 -1.30 9.71 16.67
N ASP A 144 -0.27 10.50 16.35
CA ASP A 144 0.85 10.81 17.26
C ASP A 144 0.44 11.66 18.47
N VAL A 145 -0.60 12.50 18.34
CA VAL A 145 -1.10 13.38 19.42
C VAL A 145 -2.11 12.67 20.33
N GLY A 146 -2.66 11.54 19.90
CA GLY A 146 -3.71 10.77 20.62
C GLY A 146 -3.19 9.70 21.57
N VAL A 147 -1.87 9.59 21.79
CA VAL A 147 -1.21 8.66 22.72
C VAL A 147 -0.94 9.31 24.06
#